data_7d6ce7c7fdb679ac215a1cef13de3ae3
#
_entry.id   7d6ce7c7fdb679ac215a1cef13de3ae3
#
_cell.length_a   1.000
_cell.length_b   1.000
_cell.length_c   1.000
_cell.angle_alpha   90.00
_cell.angle_beta   90.00
_cell.angle_gamma   90.00
#
_symmetry.space_group_name_H-M   'P 1'
#
loop_
_entity.id
_entity.type
_entity.pdbx_description
1 polymer ?
#
loop_
_entity_poly.entity_id
_entity_poly.type
_entity_poly.pdbx_seq_one_letter_code
_entity_poly.pdbx_strand_id
1 'polypeptide(L)'
;MKKSWMLLSLATLLLGLVGCEPAVESTIVLNATTLEMLVGEKSELVATITPEVPTDELVWESSNSKVAVVDKNGVVTAKNEGEAIISVSTKVGRAECLVSVTRGALKMNMETADCLMYDCIQLSVEKPEHKKDVKEVWMTGNKEIAVVNSKGLVTGVAPGTTTIKATLTGCVAAVCTVTVKEVPVSFARKYLIEHFTGEECGYCPSGMYAIVEYLESATTPSIWVSHHYGFGSDEYTISESSNIGNTLGVNGAPNMSLNRSKQSEGLTFHPGYLPEITIADKTEAAMSVEINRNYNATTRQLDVTVSGECTYDSQSKFLVSVLIKENRLVGKQADYYYSWKTATWKEYMHTRVIRDMLTLPLGDTIELINRAYSKTWSYTIPEKWIAENCCVVAYVTPLVGQPIINAEQVVLVEGTTGGEEYLPYGITEGKGPNKEITFKEVKVSRIEEENLLEVLLVSNSKISTEYGDAQAIGAVYIHTDAETLTAGTYPIKADGSAGSIQAGYRIDEKKSFGGSLLLYAVSENLANGQLAPAHIWRMNEGEMVVDEAGNISFNFKTYNGTSVTSSYQATSASQMPQVRKPAALKQYIDLNKTNK
;
A
#
# COMPACT_ATOMS: atom_id res chain seq x y z
N MET A 1 70.32 4.02 43.46
CA MET A 1 71.07 3.69 44.70
C MET A 1 70.76 2.28 45.13
N LYS A 2 71.68 1.58 45.29
CA LYS A 2 72.41 0.49 45.95
C LYS A 2 72.15 -0.84 45.23
N LYS A 3 73.09 -1.29 44.50
CA LYS A 3 74.18 -2.30 44.61
C LYS A 3 74.14 -3.09 45.92
N SER A 4 74.09 -4.43 45.86
CA SER A 4 74.90 -5.27 46.74
C SER A 4 75.22 -6.61 46.07
N TRP A 5 76.50 -6.87 46.03
CA TRP A 5 77.20 -8.08 45.66
C TRP A 5 77.35 -9.00 46.89
N MET A 6 77.42 -10.28 46.63
CA MET A 6 78.32 -11.22 47.35
C MET A 6 78.14 -12.62 46.75
N LEU A 7 79.06 -13.10 45.95
CA LEU A 7 80.32 -13.85 46.26
C LEU A 7 80.17 -15.18 47.00
N LEU A 8 80.39 -16.27 46.24
CA LEU A 8 81.36 -17.34 46.38
C LEU A 8 81.19 -18.31 47.62
N SER A 9 80.95 -19.59 47.33
CA SER A 9 81.78 -20.64 47.89
C SER A 9 81.81 -21.88 46.99
N LEU A 10 83.04 -22.25 46.69
CA LEU A 10 83.50 -23.44 45.99
C LEU A 10 83.39 -24.64 46.92
N ALA A 11 82.76 -25.73 46.51
CA ALA A 11 83.00 -27.06 47.11
C ALA A 11 83.00 -28.09 45.97
N THR A 12 84.16 -28.51 45.63
CA THR A 12 84.48 -29.70 44.85
C THR A 12 84.11 -30.95 45.57
N LEU A 13 83.33 -31.81 44.93
CA LEU A 13 83.39 -33.25 45.24
C LEU A 13 83.21 -34.05 43.94
N LEU A 14 84.24 -34.81 43.63
CA LEU A 14 84.31 -35.78 42.54
C LEU A 14 83.43 -37.00 42.82
N LEU A 15 82.96 -37.61 41.81
CA LEU A 15 82.69 -39.00 41.44
C LEU A 15 81.26 -39.30 41.03
N GLY A 16 81.19 -39.78 39.80
CA GLY A 16 80.07 -40.50 39.23
C GLY A 16 79.95 -40.29 37.74
N LEU A 17 80.81 -40.91 36.94
CA LEU A 17 80.61 -41.01 35.47
C LEU A 17 79.39 -41.91 35.23
N VAL A 18 78.20 -41.30 35.14
CA VAL A 18 77.08 -41.89 34.43
C VAL A 18 76.99 -41.04 33.12
N GLY A 19 77.18 -41.73 32.03
CA GLY A 19 77.11 -41.06 30.73
C GLY A 19 75.74 -40.36 30.53
N CYS A 20 75.74 -39.06 30.67
CA CYS A 20 74.68 -38.24 30.27
C CYS A 20 74.90 -37.99 28.75
N GLU A 21 74.15 -38.68 27.90
CA GLU A 21 74.07 -38.21 26.51
C GLU A 21 73.72 -36.72 26.54
N PRO A 22 74.40 -35.88 25.76
CA PRO A 22 74.01 -34.48 25.73
C PRO A 22 72.56 -34.39 25.31
N ALA A 23 71.73 -33.78 26.18
CA ALA A 23 70.36 -33.48 25.82
C ALA A 23 70.41 -32.70 24.51
N VAL A 24 69.93 -33.30 23.44
CA VAL A 24 69.79 -32.64 22.17
C VAL A 24 68.84 -31.47 22.39
N GLU A 25 69.38 -30.22 22.45
CA GLU A 25 68.55 -29.03 22.55
C GLU A 25 67.69 -28.94 21.32
N SER A 26 66.39 -29.21 21.48
CA SER A 26 65.43 -29.02 20.37
C SER A 26 65.14 -27.54 20.20
N THR A 27 65.30 -27.06 18.98
CA THR A 27 64.94 -25.69 18.61
C THR A 27 63.65 -25.70 17.82
N ILE A 28 62.71 -24.84 18.18
CA ILE A 28 61.46 -24.59 17.42
C ILE A 28 61.60 -23.21 16.76
N VAL A 29 61.38 -23.13 15.45
CA VAL A 29 61.37 -21.91 14.69
C VAL A 29 60.07 -21.81 13.91
N LEU A 30 59.37 -20.69 14.04
CA LEU A 30 58.20 -20.36 13.22
C LEU A 30 58.62 -19.71 11.91
N ASN A 31 57.86 -19.94 10.84
CA ASN A 31 58.01 -19.25 9.54
C ASN A 31 57.79 -17.74 9.63
N ALA A 32 57.13 -17.25 10.71
CA ALA A 32 56.95 -15.86 11.01
C ALA A 32 56.97 -15.59 12.53
N THR A 33 57.62 -14.49 12.96
CA THR A 33 57.61 -14.02 14.35
C THR A 33 56.59 -12.90 14.58
N THR A 34 56.05 -12.33 13.47
CA THR A 34 54.97 -11.35 13.49
C THR A 34 54.02 -11.63 12.32
N LEU A 35 52.72 -11.46 12.55
CA LEU A 35 51.67 -11.49 11.53
C LEU A 35 50.79 -10.27 11.66
N GLU A 36 50.59 -9.57 10.56
CA GLU A 36 49.54 -8.55 10.44
C GLU A 36 48.37 -9.18 9.72
N MET A 37 47.19 -9.13 10.32
CA MET A 37 45.99 -9.79 9.81
C MET A 37 44.78 -8.85 9.88
N LEU A 38 43.85 -9.03 8.95
CA LEU A 38 42.56 -8.38 9.02
C LEU A 38 41.52 -9.26 9.69
N VAL A 39 40.56 -8.70 10.41
CA VAL A 39 39.47 -9.44 11.05
C VAL A 39 38.80 -10.40 10.06
N GLY A 40 38.77 -11.69 10.41
CA GLY A 40 38.21 -12.78 9.60
C GLY A 40 39.22 -13.44 8.65
N GLU A 41 40.43 -12.95 8.57
CA GLU A 41 41.53 -13.54 7.79
C GLU A 41 42.09 -14.80 8.47
N LYS A 42 42.69 -15.68 7.66
CA LYS A 42 43.37 -16.87 8.13
C LYS A 42 44.79 -16.87 7.58
N SER A 43 45.75 -17.29 8.39
CA SER A 43 47.16 -17.46 8.03
C SER A 43 47.71 -18.71 8.69
N GLU A 44 48.62 -19.42 8.04
CA GLU A 44 49.25 -20.62 8.56
C GLU A 44 50.62 -20.30 9.11
N LEU A 45 50.82 -20.65 10.41
CA LEU A 45 52.14 -20.68 11.02
C LEU A 45 52.69 -22.11 10.91
N VAL A 46 53.86 -22.22 10.36
CA VAL A 46 54.58 -23.50 10.22
C VAL A 46 55.70 -23.54 11.25
N ALA A 47 55.71 -24.54 12.12
CA ALA A 47 56.77 -24.79 13.06
C ALA A 47 57.77 -25.78 12.48
N THR A 48 59.06 -25.37 12.41
CA THR A 48 60.17 -26.24 12.06
C THR A 48 60.90 -26.58 13.35
N ILE A 49 61.06 -27.88 13.60
CA ILE A 49 61.68 -28.40 14.84
C ILE A 49 62.91 -29.21 14.48
N THR A 50 64.02 -28.95 15.18
CA THR A 50 65.27 -29.68 14.98
C THR A 50 65.78 -30.23 16.32
N PRO A 51 65.97 -31.55 16.50
CA PRO A 51 65.59 -32.61 15.54
C PRO A 51 64.08 -32.75 15.38
N GLU A 52 63.64 -33.29 14.25
CA GLU A 52 62.21 -33.44 13.88
C GLU A 52 61.47 -34.30 14.92
N VAL A 53 60.32 -33.83 15.35
CA VAL A 53 59.39 -34.51 16.24
C VAL A 53 58.03 -34.72 15.57
N PRO A 54 57.26 -35.75 15.98
CA PRO A 54 55.91 -35.88 15.45
C PRO A 54 55.04 -34.64 15.66
N THR A 55 54.28 -34.24 14.66
CA THR A 55 53.43 -33.01 14.69
C THR A 55 52.31 -33.08 15.70
N ASP A 56 51.90 -34.25 16.14
CA ASP A 56 50.89 -34.49 17.18
C ASP A 56 51.36 -34.16 18.59
N GLU A 57 52.68 -33.93 18.78
CA GLU A 57 53.25 -33.44 20.03
C GLU A 57 53.26 -31.90 20.12
N LEU A 58 52.85 -31.20 19.04
CA LEU A 58 52.81 -29.73 19.01
C LEU A 58 51.58 -29.22 19.76
N VAL A 59 51.78 -28.37 20.73
CA VAL A 59 50.69 -27.67 21.44
C VAL A 59 50.68 -26.21 21.00
N TRP A 60 49.60 -25.84 20.32
CA TRP A 60 49.36 -24.48 19.89
C TRP A 60 48.46 -23.73 20.85
N GLU A 61 48.80 -22.51 21.23
CA GLU A 61 48.03 -21.69 22.17
C GLU A 61 47.96 -20.24 21.71
N SER A 62 46.89 -19.56 22.09
CA SER A 62 46.74 -18.12 21.91
C SER A 62 46.68 -17.42 23.26
N SER A 63 47.47 -16.39 23.49
CA SER A 63 47.39 -15.56 24.69
C SER A 63 46.10 -14.78 24.83
N ASN A 64 45.39 -14.56 23.68
CA ASN A 64 44.11 -13.87 23.65
C ASN A 64 43.21 -14.44 22.52
N SER A 65 42.45 -15.49 22.87
CA SER A 65 41.54 -16.16 21.95
C SER A 65 40.35 -15.30 21.48
N LYS A 66 40.13 -14.12 22.09
CA LYS A 66 39.16 -13.14 21.61
C LYS A 66 39.70 -12.36 20.40
N VAL A 67 41.01 -12.16 20.30
CA VAL A 67 41.66 -11.47 19.20
C VAL A 67 42.03 -12.44 18.09
N ALA A 68 42.75 -13.51 18.38
CA ALA A 68 43.12 -14.52 17.41
C ALA A 68 43.05 -15.94 18.05
N VAL A 69 42.64 -16.91 17.28
CA VAL A 69 42.67 -18.33 17.66
C VAL A 69 43.61 -19.07 16.72
N VAL A 70 44.18 -20.16 17.22
CA VAL A 70 45.03 -21.05 16.42
C VAL A 70 44.45 -22.47 16.54
N ASP A 71 44.45 -23.24 15.46
CA ASP A 71 44.05 -24.64 15.48
C ASP A 71 45.28 -25.55 15.65
N LYS A 72 45.03 -26.85 15.77
CA LYS A 72 46.07 -27.86 15.93
C LYS A 72 47.09 -27.96 14.78
N ASN A 73 46.76 -27.40 13.62
CA ASN A 73 47.59 -27.42 12.43
C ASN A 73 48.38 -26.11 12.25
N GLY A 74 48.32 -25.17 13.25
CA GLY A 74 48.97 -23.87 13.16
C GLY A 74 48.18 -22.81 12.37
N VAL A 75 46.94 -23.10 11.97
CA VAL A 75 46.15 -22.11 11.25
C VAL A 75 45.57 -21.07 12.20
N VAL A 76 46.08 -19.88 12.14
CA VAL A 76 45.66 -18.70 12.89
C VAL A 76 44.42 -18.11 12.24
N THR A 77 43.36 -17.82 13.02
CA THR A 77 42.17 -17.11 12.57
C THR A 77 41.99 -15.83 13.39
N ALA A 78 42.04 -14.67 12.71
CA ALA A 78 41.80 -13.37 13.31
C ALA A 78 40.32 -13.18 13.64
N LYS A 79 39.97 -12.84 14.89
CA LYS A 79 38.59 -12.70 15.38
C LYS A 79 38.17 -11.25 15.58
N ASN A 80 38.94 -10.50 16.35
CA ASN A 80 38.66 -9.11 16.70
C ASN A 80 39.97 -8.30 16.67
N GLU A 81 39.83 -7.01 16.55
CA GLU A 81 40.94 -6.04 16.60
C GLU A 81 41.70 -6.12 17.92
N GLY A 82 43.04 -6.03 17.84
CA GLY A 82 43.95 -6.09 18.98
C GLY A 82 45.17 -6.93 18.69
N GLU A 83 45.89 -7.35 19.75
CA GLU A 83 47.09 -8.17 19.67
C GLU A 83 46.93 -9.47 20.44
N ALA A 84 47.52 -10.51 19.91
CA ALA A 84 47.63 -11.83 20.55
C ALA A 84 48.98 -12.47 20.22
N ILE A 85 49.58 -13.15 21.19
CA ILE A 85 50.74 -14.01 20.97
C ILE A 85 50.25 -15.41 20.68
N ILE A 86 50.57 -15.92 19.50
CA ILE A 86 50.38 -17.33 19.17
C ILE A 86 51.67 -18.07 19.50
N SER A 87 51.60 -19.07 20.32
CA SER A 87 52.77 -19.88 20.68
C SER A 87 52.59 -21.33 20.26
N VAL A 88 53.66 -21.94 19.90
CA VAL A 88 53.77 -23.40 19.73
C VAL A 88 54.79 -23.93 20.70
N SER A 89 54.50 -25.01 21.38
CA SER A 89 55.38 -25.64 22.35
C SER A 89 55.41 -27.15 22.18
N THR A 90 56.59 -27.71 22.58
CA THR A 90 56.79 -29.12 22.86
C THR A 90 57.32 -29.26 24.28
N LYS A 91 57.64 -30.49 24.70
CA LYS A 91 58.27 -30.75 26.02
C LYS A 91 59.60 -30.06 26.20
N VAL A 92 60.28 -29.63 25.11
CA VAL A 92 61.66 -29.21 25.14
C VAL A 92 61.89 -27.81 24.51
N GLY A 93 60.85 -27.15 23.99
CA GLY A 93 61.01 -25.83 23.42
C GLY A 93 59.70 -25.10 23.16
N ARG A 94 59.80 -23.79 22.94
CA ARG A 94 58.65 -22.91 22.62
C ARG A 94 59.09 -21.85 21.60
N ALA A 95 58.19 -21.54 20.67
CA ALA A 95 58.33 -20.38 19.77
C ALA A 95 57.03 -19.56 19.78
N GLU A 96 57.18 -18.28 19.46
CA GLU A 96 56.07 -17.32 19.54
C GLU A 96 55.98 -16.46 18.28
N CYS A 97 54.79 -16.07 17.92
CA CYS A 97 54.45 -15.12 16.88
C CYS A 97 53.49 -14.08 17.44
N LEU A 98 53.85 -12.79 17.30
CA LEU A 98 52.95 -11.70 17.62
C LEU A 98 51.98 -11.50 16.43
N VAL A 99 50.70 -11.61 16.73
CA VAL A 99 49.62 -11.41 15.76
C VAL A 99 48.90 -10.10 16.06
N SER A 100 49.05 -9.14 15.17
CA SER A 100 48.31 -7.86 15.23
C SER A 100 47.13 -7.90 14.28
N VAL A 101 45.93 -7.79 14.85
CA VAL A 101 44.69 -7.84 14.08
C VAL A 101 44.08 -6.46 13.97
N THR A 102 43.82 -6.01 12.75
CA THR A 102 43.16 -4.74 12.45
C THR A 102 41.87 -4.99 11.65
N ARG A 103 40.99 -3.97 11.58
CA ARG A 103 39.82 -4.04 10.69
C ARG A 103 40.21 -3.67 9.27
N GLY A 104 39.78 -4.46 8.32
CA GLY A 104 39.79 -4.05 6.92
C GLY A 104 38.89 -2.82 6.73
N ALA A 105 39.23 -1.94 5.80
CA ALA A 105 38.40 -0.79 5.44
C ALA A 105 37.68 -1.05 4.13
N LEU A 106 36.40 -0.73 4.09
CA LEU A 106 35.68 -0.58 2.85
C LEU A 106 36.01 0.78 2.25
N LYS A 107 36.23 0.83 0.95
CA LYS A 107 36.48 2.08 0.23
C LYS A 107 35.36 2.36 -0.75
N MET A 108 34.62 3.46 -0.53
CA MET A 108 33.56 3.90 -1.41
C MET A 108 34.15 4.46 -2.72
N ASN A 109 33.51 4.20 -3.86
CA ASN A 109 33.89 4.77 -5.14
C ASN A 109 33.72 6.31 -5.19
N MET A 110 32.85 6.87 -4.33
CA MET A 110 32.64 8.32 -4.17
C MET A 110 32.39 8.65 -2.70
N GLU A 111 33.05 9.66 -2.15
CA GLU A 111 32.82 10.16 -0.78
C GLU A 111 31.64 11.13 -0.72
N THR A 112 31.39 11.84 -1.83
CA THR A 112 30.24 12.74 -2.03
C THR A 112 29.63 12.49 -3.40
N ALA A 113 28.33 12.66 -3.52
CA ALA A 113 27.62 12.55 -4.78
C ALA A 113 26.39 13.46 -4.82
N ASP A 114 26.13 14.05 -5.97
CA ASP A 114 24.91 14.80 -6.25
C ASP A 114 24.02 13.98 -7.18
N CYS A 115 22.71 13.94 -6.92
CA CYS A 115 21.72 13.41 -7.85
C CYS A 115 20.48 14.31 -7.87
N LEU A 116 19.71 14.20 -8.94
CA LEU A 116 18.38 14.82 -8.99
C LEU A 116 17.36 13.92 -8.30
N MET A 117 16.28 14.51 -7.83
CA MET A 117 15.10 13.75 -7.38
C MET A 117 14.64 12.81 -8.51
N TYR A 118 14.29 11.57 -8.18
CA TYR A 118 13.94 10.48 -9.08
C TYR A 118 15.09 9.85 -9.88
N ASP A 119 16.26 10.49 -9.94
CA ASP A 119 17.43 9.91 -10.58
C ASP A 119 18.16 8.92 -9.67
N CYS A 120 18.97 8.08 -10.31
CA CYS A 120 19.75 7.05 -9.64
C CYS A 120 21.25 7.29 -9.80
N ILE A 121 22.03 7.00 -8.76
CA ILE A 121 23.49 6.92 -8.80
C ILE A 121 23.95 5.56 -8.30
N GLN A 122 24.97 5.00 -8.95
CA GLN A 122 25.53 3.73 -8.55
C GLN A 122 26.71 3.95 -7.61
N LEU A 123 26.57 3.57 -6.35
CA LEU A 123 27.66 3.44 -5.40
C LEU A 123 28.19 2.01 -5.41
N SER A 124 29.49 1.88 -5.20
CA SER A 124 30.18 0.60 -5.06
C SER A 124 31.26 0.71 -3.99
N VAL A 125 31.66 -0.42 -3.44
CA VAL A 125 32.75 -0.50 -2.46
C VAL A 125 33.81 -1.48 -2.89
N GLU A 126 35.07 -1.07 -2.73
CA GLU A 126 36.20 -1.95 -2.77
C GLU A 126 36.31 -2.66 -1.41
N LYS A 127 36.52 -3.98 -1.44
CA LYS A 127 36.58 -4.85 -0.26
C LYS A 127 37.97 -5.44 -0.11
N PRO A 128 38.39 -5.78 1.14
CA PRO A 128 39.58 -6.61 1.35
C PRO A 128 39.51 -7.92 0.56
N GLU A 129 40.62 -8.41 0.06
CA GLU A 129 40.73 -9.57 -0.84
C GLU A 129 39.98 -10.81 -0.28
N HIS A 130 40.23 -11.13 1.00
CA HIS A 130 39.64 -12.30 1.68
C HIS A 130 38.13 -12.17 1.95
N LYS A 131 37.52 -11.02 1.59
CA LYS A 131 36.08 -10.74 1.76
C LYS A 131 35.39 -10.38 0.44
N LYS A 132 36.00 -10.57 -0.71
CA LYS A 132 35.42 -10.23 -2.01
C LYS A 132 34.04 -10.85 -2.24
N ASP A 133 33.84 -12.08 -1.82
CA ASP A 133 32.60 -12.83 -2.03
C ASP A 133 31.53 -12.59 -0.96
N VAL A 134 31.86 -11.84 0.10
CA VAL A 134 30.91 -11.53 1.16
C VAL A 134 30.11 -10.30 0.75
N LYS A 135 28.76 -10.39 0.86
CA LYS A 135 27.87 -9.28 0.53
C LYS A 135 27.92 -8.22 1.63
N GLU A 136 28.09 -6.99 1.20
CA GLU A 136 27.92 -5.80 2.02
C GLU A 136 26.44 -5.49 2.26
N VAL A 137 26.15 -4.77 3.33
CA VAL A 137 24.82 -4.26 3.67
C VAL A 137 24.82 -2.75 3.49
N TRP A 138 23.88 -2.27 2.67
CA TRP A 138 23.67 -0.87 2.37
C TRP A 138 22.58 -0.27 3.24
N MET A 139 22.79 0.95 3.72
CA MET A 139 21.84 1.68 4.55
C MET A 139 21.86 3.16 4.18
N THR A 140 20.71 3.81 4.30
CA THR A 140 20.58 5.27 4.20
C THR A 140 20.35 5.89 5.58
N GLY A 141 20.90 7.07 5.79
CA GLY A 141 20.67 7.86 7.00
C GLY A 141 19.28 8.50 7.04
N ASN A 142 18.70 8.82 5.88
CA ASN A 142 17.35 9.34 5.77
C ASN A 142 16.67 8.84 4.48
N LYS A 143 15.69 7.95 4.63
CA LYS A 143 14.92 7.39 3.52
C LYS A 143 14.01 8.40 2.81
N GLU A 144 13.71 9.51 3.44
CA GLU A 144 12.89 10.59 2.86
C GLU A 144 13.67 11.42 1.86
N ILE A 145 15.02 11.43 1.95
CA ILE A 145 15.88 12.16 1.03
C ILE A 145 16.40 11.23 -0.08
N ALA A 146 16.93 10.06 0.29
CA ALA A 146 17.40 9.07 -0.66
C ALA A 146 17.26 7.65 -0.12
N VAL A 147 16.97 6.70 -0.99
CA VAL A 147 16.93 5.27 -0.70
C VAL A 147 18.09 4.57 -1.40
N VAL A 148 18.49 3.40 -0.88
CA VAL A 148 19.53 2.57 -1.49
C VAL A 148 19.08 1.10 -1.50
N ASN A 149 19.30 0.41 -2.63
CA ASN A 149 19.01 -1.02 -2.72
C ASN A 149 20.23 -1.88 -2.30
N SER A 150 20.03 -3.20 -2.27
CA SER A 150 21.07 -4.17 -1.89
C SER A 150 22.28 -4.24 -2.85
N LYS A 151 22.24 -3.54 -3.99
CA LYS A 151 23.33 -3.45 -4.97
C LYS A 151 24.04 -2.10 -4.96
N GLY A 152 23.71 -1.21 -4.01
CA GLY A 152 24.29 0.12 -3.90
C GLY A 152 23.73 1.15 -4.90
N LEU A 153 22.61 0.83 -5.59
CA LEU A 153 21.91 1.81 -6.41
C LEU A 153 21.10 2.73 -5.50
N VAL A 154 21.45 4.00 -5.51
CA VAL A 154 20.80 5.07 -4.73
C VAL A 154 19.82 5.80 -5.61
N THR A 155 18.61 6.06 -5.11
CA THR A 155 17.58 6.87 -5.79
C THR A 155 17.26 8.09 -4.94
N GLY A 156 17.28 9.28 -5.55
CA GLY A 156 16.83 10.53 -4.93
C GLY A 156 15.31 10.55 -4.75
N VAL A 157 14.83 10.82 -3.53
CA VAL A 157 13.39 10.83 -3.17
C VAL A 157 12.89 12.27 -3.02
N ALA A 158 13.58 13.08 -2.24
CA ALA A 158 13.24 14.48 -2.02
C ALA A 158 14.52 15.32 -1.85
N PRO A 159 14.47 16.63 -2.13
CA PRO A 159 15.60 17.52 -1.95
C PRO A 159 16.15 17.51 -0.53
N GLY A 160 17.47 17.47 -0.39
CA GLY A 160 18.17 17.45 0.89
C GLY A 160 19.48 16.70 0.82
N THR A 161 20.13 16.55 1.97
CA THR A 161 21.40 15.83 2.09
C THR A 161 21.28 14.70 3.10
N THR A 162 21.78 13.52 2.75
CA THR A 162 21.81 12.33 3.61
C THR A 162 23.11 11.56 3.41
N THR A 163 23.34 10.54 4.23
CA THR A 163 24.49 9.64 4.09
C THR A 163 24.03 8.25 3.64
N ILE A 164 24.79 7.67 2.72
CA ILE A 164 24.66 6.25 2.35
C ILE A 164 25.87 5.52 2.93
N LYS A 165 25.61 4.46 3.66
CA LYS A 165 26.61 3.68 4.37
C LYS A 165 26.63 2.25 3.88
N ALA A 166 27.80 1.74 3.54
CA ALA A 166 28.05 0.33 3.29
C ALA A 166 28.77 -0.30 4.48
N THR A 167 28.30 -1.43 4.96
CA THR A 167 28.89 -2.17 6.08
C THR A 167 29.21 -3.60 5.69
N LEU A 168 30.29 -4.12 6.24
CA LEU A 168 30.69 -5.52 6.12
C LEU A 168 31.29 -5.96 7.46
N THR A 169 30.91 -7.16 7.93
CA THR A 169 31.40 -7.68 9.22
C THR A 169 32.91 -7.72 9.27
N GLY A 170 33.49 -7.12 10.30
CA GLY A 170 34.95 -7.05 10.53
C GLY A 170 35.66 -5.98 9.68
N CYS A 171 34.91 -5.09 9.01
CA CYS A 171 35.45 -3.95 8.27
C CYS A 171 34.98 -2.63 8.86
N VAL A 172 35.79 -1.59 8.67
CA VAL A 172 35.35 -0.20 8.84
C VAL A 172 34.40 0.13 7.70
N ALA A 173 33.25 0.69 8.04
CA ALA A 173 32.22 1.02 7.07
C ALA A 173 32.67 2.17 6.13
N ALA A 174 32.21 2.12 4.88
CA ALA A 174 32.35 3.23 3.95
C ALA A 174 31.08 4.09 3.95
N VAL A 175 31.24 5.39 3.79
CA VAL A 175 30.15 6.36 3.80
C VAL A 175 30.29 7.30 2.59
N CYS A 176 29.16 7.58 1.94
CA CYS A 176 29.03 8.61 0.92
C CYS A 176 27.98 9.63 1.36
N THR A 177 28.28 10.91 1.28
CA THR A 177 27.31 11.99 1.47
C THR A 177 26.60 12.26 0.16
N VAL A 178 25.28 12.09 0.13
CA VAL A 178 24.46 12.27 -1.07
C VAL A 178 23.58 13.51 -0.91
N THR A 179 23.69 14.43 -1.87
CA THR A 179 22.83 15.61 -1.97
C THR A 179 21.84 15.41 -3.11
N VAL A 180 20.56 15.38 -2.78
CA VAL A 180 19.46 15.31 -3.74
C VAL A 180 18.97 16.71 -4.04
N LYS A 181 18.89 17.07 -5.32
CA LYS A 181 18.42 18.36 -5.83
C LYS A 181 17.03 18.24 -6.43
N GLU A 182 16.24 19.31 -6.37
CA GLU A 182 14.94 19.37 -7.03
C GLU A 182 15.06 19.22 -8.56
N VAL A 183 13.98 18.71 -9.15
CA VAL A 183 13.80 18.69 -10.61
C VAL A 183 12.78 19.73 -11.02
N PRO A 184 12.90 20.31 -12.23
CA PRO A 184 11.84 21.13 -12.79
C PRO A 184 10.52 20.34 -12.88
N VAL A 185 9.40 21.03 -12.70
CA VAL A 185 8.05 20.47 -12.87
C VAL A 185 7.25 21.39 -13.77
N SER A 186 6.43 20.84 -14.66
CA SER A 186 5.59 21.62 -15.59
C SER A 186 4.40 20.85 -16.15
N PHE A 187 4.29 19.55 -15.90
CA PHE A 187 3.17 18.75 -16.36
C PHE A 187 2.09 18.68 -15.28
N ALA A 188 0.83 18.78 -15.68
CA ALA A 188 -0.28 18.59 -14.73
C ALA A 188 -0.17 17.24 -14.01
N ARG A 189 -0.29 17.27 -12.69
CA ARG A 189 -0.18 16.08 -11.84
C ARG A 189 -1.55 15.46 -11.62
N LYS A 190 -1.58 14.13 -11.66
CA LYS A 190 -2.66 13.32 -11.10
C LYS A 190 -2.08 12.38 -10.05
N TYR A 191 -2.72 12.29 -8.89
CA TYR A 191 -2.34 11.33 -7.86
C TYR A 191 -2.93 9.96 -8.15
N LEU A 192 -2.28 8.91 -7.68
CA LEU A 192 -2.85 7.56 -7.65
C LEU A 192 -3.20 7.18 -6.20
N ILE A 193 -4.44 6.81 -5.98
CA ILE A 193 -4.92 6.16 -4.77
C ILE A 193 -4.95 4.65 -5.04
N GLU A 194 -4.15 3.91 -4.30
CA GLU A 194 -4.18 2.44 -4.28
C GLU A 194 -4.89 2.01 -3.00
N HIS A 195 -6.11 1.52 -3.12
CA HIS A 195 -6.92 1.04 -2.01
C HIS A 195 -6.84 -0.48 -1.92
N PHE A 196 -6.55 -1.01 -0.73
CA PHE A 196 -6.47 -2.44 -0.44
C PHE A 196 -7.72 -2.86 0.32
N THR A 197 -8.46 -3.82 -0.25
CA THR A 197 -9.80 -4.23 0.17
C THR A 197 -10.01 -5.73 -0.03
N GLY A 198 -11.18 -6.24 0.29
CA GLY A 198 -11.58 -7.63 0.02
C GLY A 198 -13.04 -7.88 0.40
N GLU A 199 -13.68 -8.85 -0.23
CA GLU A 199 -15.09 -9.20 -0.02
C GLU A 199 -15.41 -9.57 1.44
N GLU A 200 -14.50 -10.22 2.14
CA GLU A 200 -14.69 -10.64 3.54
C GLU A 200 -14.25 -9.56 4.55
N CYS A 201 -13.77 -8.40 4.08
CA CYS A 201 -13.34 -7.30 4.93
C CYS A 201 -14.51 -6.45 5.39
N GLY A 202 -15.00 -6.67 6.60
CA GLY A 202 -16.18 -5.97 7.12
C GLY A 202 -16.02 -4.47 7.39
N TYR A 203 -14.80 -3.96 7.48
CA TYR A 203 -14.51 -2.52 7.63
C TYR A 203 -14.15 -1.83 6.32
N CYS A 204 -13.96 -2.58 5.23
CA CYS A 204 -13.56 -2.02 3.94
C CYS A 204 -14.59 -1.06 3.34
N PRO A 205 -15.90 -1.29 3.48
CA PRO A 205 -16.88 -0.30 3.07
C PRO A 205 -16.68 1.07 3.74
N SER A 206 -16.38 1.13 5.04
CA SER A 206 -16.12 2.42 5.70
C SER A 206 -14.83 3.10 5.21
N GLY A 207 -13.81 2.30 4.86
CA GLY A 207 -12.59 2.83 4.24
C GLY A 207 -12.83 3.48 2.89
N MET A 208 -13.72 2.89 2.07
CA MET A 208 -14.12 3.50 0.80
C MET A 208 -14.78 4.88 0.98
N TYR A 209 -15.58 5.06 2.03
CA TYR A 209 -16.21 6.36 2.29
C TYR A 209 -15.21 7.45 2.59
N ALA A 210 -14.22 7.16 3.42
CA ALA A 210 -13.17 8.12 3.74
C ALA A 210 -12.42 8.56 2.47
N ILE A 211 -12.20 7.65 1.51
CA ILE A 211 -11.59 7.98 0.23
C ILE A 211 -12.51 8.88 -0.62
N VAL A 212 -13.82 8.61 -0.63
CA VAL A 212 -14.78 9.45 -1.37
C VAL A 212 -14.83 10.86 -0.80
N GLU A 213 -14.94 11.01 0.51
CA GLU A 213 -14.91 12.32 1.18
C GLU A 213 -13.63 13.10 0.87
N TYR A 214 -12.49 12.40 0.86
CA TYR A 214 -11.24 13.01 0.44
C TYR A 214 -11.30 13.49 -1.02
N LEU A 215 -11.81 12.68 -1.95
CA LEU A 215 -11.90 13.04 -3.36
C LEU A 215 -12.85 14.23 -3.62
N GLU A 216 -13.91 14.37 -2.84
CA GLU A 216 -14.85 15.50 -2.93
C GLU A 216 -14.19 16.83 -2.50
N SER A 217 -13.21 16.78 -1.63
CA SER A 217 -12.48 17.95 -1.12
C SER A 217 -11.13 18.20 -1.80
N ALA A 218 -10.59 17.21 -2.53
CA ALA A 218 -9.28 17.28 -3.14
C ALA A 218 -9.22 18.27 -4.30
N THR A 219 -8.21 19.14 -4.29
CA THR A 219 -7.95 20.11 -5.37
C THR A 219 -7.17 19.51 -6.52
N THR A 220 -6.33 18.50 -6.24
CA THR A 220 -5.53 17.81 -7.27
C THR A 220 -6.28 16.56 -7.75
N PRO A 221 -6.46 16.39 -9.07
CA PRO A 221 -7.11 15.22 -9.63
C PRO A 221 -6.45 13.92 -9.15
N SER A 222 -7.27 12.96 -8.78
CA SER A 222 -6.80 11.68 -8.28
C SER A 222 -7.45 10.53 -9.03
N ILE A 223 -6.66 9.52 -9.37
CA ILE A 223 -7.09 8.26 -9.96
C ILE A 223 -7.13 7.24 -8.83
N TRP A 224 -8.23 6.50 -8.71
CA TRP A 224 -8.40 5.49 -7.68
C TRP A 224 -8.46 4.09 -8.29
N VAL A 225 -7.68 3.16 -7.72
CA VAL A 225 -7.69 1.73 -8.03
C VAL A 225 -7.85 0.92 -6.75
N SER A 226 -8.52 -0.23 -6.85
CA SER A 226 -8.77 -1.12 -5.71
C SER A 226 -8.09 -2.47 -5.92
N HIS A 227 -7.18 -2.81 -5.02
CA HIS A 227 -6.53 -4.10 -4.92
C HIS A 227 -7.33 -4.99 -3.97
N HIS A 228 -7.81 -6.13 -4.42
CA HIS A 228 -8.36 -7.16 -3.54
C HIS A 228 -7.21 -7.93 -2.91
N TYR A 229 -6.72 -7.42 -1.78
CA TYR A 229 -5.56 -7.94 -1.04
C TYR A 229 -5.53 -7.42 0.42
N GLY A 230 -4.95 -8.19 1.32
CA GLY A 230 -4.74 -7.84 2.73
C GLY A 230 -5.80 -8.42 3.68
N PHE A 231 -6.85 -9.05 3.16
CA PHE A 231 -7.88 -9.72 3.95
C PHE A 231 -8.42 -10.96 3.24
N GLY A 232 -7.65 -12.05 3.25
CA GLY A 232 -7.98 -13.28 2.52
C GLY A 232 -7.83 -13.13 0.99
N SER A 233 -8.34 -14.12 0.26
CA SER A 233 -8.43 -14.11 -1.19
C SER A 233 -9.90 -14.24 -1.60
N ASP A 234 -10.31 -13.50 -2.60
CA ASP A 234 -11.64 -13.53 -3.18
C ASP A 234 -11.56 -13.66 -4.72
N GLU A 235 -12.70 -13.58 -5.42
CA GLU A 235 -12.74 -13.76 -6.87
C GLU A 235 -12.05 -12.63 -7.67
N TYR A 236 -11.72 -11.51 -7.04
CA TYR A 236 -11.04 -10.37 -7.64
C TYR A 236 -9.55 -10.30 -7.27
N THR A 237 -9.08 -11.20 -6.43
CA THR A 237 -7.67 -11.25 -6.03
C THR A 237 -6.80 -11.70 -7.20
N ILE A 238 -5.80 -10.88 -7.53
CA ILE A 238 -4.78 -11.20 -8.53
C ILE A 238 -3.38 -11.23 -7.90
N SER A 239 -2.46 -11.99 -8.50
CA SER A 239 -1.09 -12.14 -7.98
C SER A 239 -0.32 -10.82 -7.96
N GLU A 240 -0.57 -9.95 -8.94
CA GLU A 240 0.03 -8.63 -9.10
C GLU A 240 -0.35 -7.71 -7.94
N SER A 241 -1.62 -7.70 -7.53
CA SER A 241 -2.09 -6.98 -6.34
C SER A 241 -1.40 -7.47 -5.07
N SER A 242 -1.19 -8.78 -4.95
CA SER A 242 -0.48 -9.38 -3.83
C SER A 242 1.00 -8.96 -3.80
N ASN A 243 1.66 -8.94 -4.95
CA ASN A 243 3.05 -8.50 -5.07
C ASN A 243 3.22 -7.01 -4.71
N ILE A 244 2.30 -6.15 -5.19
CA ILE A 244 2.28 -4.71 -4.86
C ILE A 244 2.05 -4.53 -3.37
N GLY A 245 1.01 -5.15 -2.80
CA GLY A 245 0.68 -5.06 -1.39
C GLY A 245 1.83 -5.49 -0.48
N ASN A 246 2.48 -6.61 -0.78
CA ASN A 246 3.67 -7.07 -0.06
C ASN A 246 4.82 -6.05 -0.13
N THR A 247 5.06 -5.47 -1.32
CA THR A 247 6.13 -4.48 -1.51
C THR A 247 5.86 -3.19 -0.74
N LEU A 248 4.59 -2.77 -0.64
CA LEU A 248 4.19 -1.58 0.11
C LEU A 248 4.02 -1.85 1.61
N GLY A 249 4.14 -3.10 2.05
CA GLY A 249 4.02 -3.47 3.46
C GLY A 249 2.59 -3.54 3.96
N VAL A 250 1.62 -3.79 3.08
CA VAL A 250 0.21 -3.98 3.46
C VAL A 250 0.06 -5.27 4.26
N ASN A 251 -0.43 -5.17 5.49
CA ASN A 251 -0.62 -6.29 6.41
C ASN A 251 -2.09 -6.46 6.85
N GLY A 252 -3.03 -5.77 6.21
CA GLY A 252 -4.46 -5.84 6.50
C GLY A 252 -5.26 -4.92 5.58
N ALA A 253 -6.58 -5.02 5.65
CA ALA A 253 -7.53 -4.17 4.96
C ALA A 253 -8.64 -3.68 5.94
N PRO A 254 -9.26 -2.49 5.75
CA PRO A 254 -8.96 -1.53 4.68
C PRO A 254 -7.60 -0.85 4.88
N ASN A 255 -6.87 -0.68 3.81
CA ASN A 255 -5.60 0.04 3.78
C ASN A 255 -5.50 0.82 2.46
N MET A 256 -4.67 1.84 2.40
CA MET A 256 -4.46 2.59 1.18
C MET A 256 -3.06 3.17 1.08
N SER A 257 -2.64 3.45 -0.14
CA SER A 257 -1.49 4.29 -0.45
C SER A 257 -1.94 5.49 -1.25
N LEU A 258 -1.43 6.66 -0.92
CA LEU A 258 -1.61 7.86 -1.70
C LEU A 258 -0.32 8.21 -2.40
N ASN A 259 -0.29 7.98 -3.72
CA ASN A 259 0.85 8.24 -4.59
C ASN A 259 2.15 7.55 -4.14
N ARG A 260 2.07 6.48 -3.35
CA ARG A 260 3.19 5.80 -2.67
C ARG A 260 4.12 6.77 -1.92
N SER A 261 3.56 7.91 -1.52
CA SER A 261 4.27 8.88 -0.71
C SER A 261 4.27 8.46 0.74
N LYS A 262 5.40 8.64 1.43
CA LYS A 262 5.50 8.29 2.84
C LYS A 262 4.65 9.24 3.68
N GLN A 263 3.83 8.68 4.53
CA GLN A 263 3.06 9.36 5.56
C GLN A 263 3.62 9.01 6.96
N SER A 264 3.06 9.58 8.01
CA SER A 264 3.46 9.28 9.39
C SER A 264 3.45 7.79 9.70
N GLU A 265 2.47 7.07 9.18
CA GLU A 265 2.27 5.63 9.37
C GLU A 265 3.04 4.74 8.38
N GLY A 266 3.72 5.32 7.38
CA GLY A 266 4.46 4.58 6.36
C GLY A 266 4.03 4.90 4.93
N LEU A 267 4.25 3.96 4.00
CA LEU A 267 3.79 4.09 2.60
C LEU A 267 2.31 3.76 2.45
N THR A 268 1.75 3.04 3.42
CA THR A 268 0.33 2.67 3.48
C THR A 268 -0.24 2.98 4.84
N PHE A 269 -1.54 3.29 4.88
CA PHE A 269 -2.24 3.68 6.10
C PHE A 269 -3.74 3.36 5.97
N HIS A 270 -4.44 3.35 7.11
CA HIS A 270 -5.89 3.17 7.11
C HIS A 270 -6.58 4.42 6.54
N PRO A 271 -7.57 4.28 5.61
CA PRO A 271 -8.24 5.41 4.97
C PRO A 271 -8.84 6.45 5.94
N GLY A 272 -9.23 6.03 7.13
CA GLY A 272 -9.74 6.94 8.16
C GLY A 272 -8.76 8.04 8.62
N TYR A 273 -7.45 7.89 8.30
CA TYR A 273 -6.45 8.94 8.59
C TYR A 273 -6.33 9.99 7.47
N LEU A 274 -7.07 9.86 6.36
CA LEU A 274 -7.01 10.84 5.26
C LEU A 274 -7.20 12.30 5.68
N PRO A 275 -8.11 12.65 6.61
CA PRO A 275 -8.25 14.02 7.06
C PRO A 275 -7.02 14.60 7.77
N GLU A 276 -6.17 13.74 8.31
CA GLU A 276 -4.95 14.11 9.04
C GLU A 276 -3.72 14.21 8.13
N ILE A 277 -3.85 13.77 6.88
CA ILE A 277 -2.75 13.73 5.93
C ILE A 277 -2.61 15.08 5.24
N THR A 278 -1.52 15.76 5.55
CA THR A 278 -1.11 16.95 4.80
C THR A 278 -0.45 16.50 3.50
N ILE A 279 -1.20 16.50 2.41
CA ILE A 279 -0.62 16.37 1.07
C ILE A 279 -0.08 17.74 0.71
N ALA A 280 1.24 17.82 0.51
CA ALA A 280 1.78 19.01 -0.15
C ALA A 280 1.08 19.13 -1.51
N ASP A 281 0.34 20.20 -1.71
CA ASP A 281 -0.44 20.49 -2.92
C ASP A 281 0.52 20.68 -4.10
N LYS A 282 1.04 19.57 -4.62
CA LYS A 282 1.88 19.57 -5.81
C LYS A 282 0.97 19.32 -7.01
N THR A 283 0.60 20.40 -7.67
CA THR A 283 -0.25 20.36 -8.88
C THR A 283 0.52 20.02 -10.14
N GLU A 284 1.87 19.99 -10.05
CA GLU A 284 2.75 19.73 -11.19
C GLU A 284 3.67 18.53 -10.95
N ALA A 285 4.07 17.90 -12.04
CA ALA A 285 4.95 16.73 -12.06
C ALA A 285 6.14 16.94 -13.01
N ALA A 286 7.22 16.19 -12.78
CA ALA A 286 8.40 16.21 -13.63
C ALA A 286 8.24 15.38 -14.92
N MET A 287 7.25 14.48 -14.96
CA MET A 287 6.97 13.65 -16.14
C MET A 287 5.50 13.70 -16.50
N SER A 288 5.20 13.75 -17.79
CA SER A 288 3.85 13.50 -18.30
C SER A 288 3.59 12.01 -18.46
N VAL A 289 2.32 11.63 -18.46
CA VAL A 289 1.83 10.29 -18.81
C VAL A 289 0.66 10.46 -19.74
N GLU A 290 0.74 9.88 -20.92
CA GLU A 290 -0.30 9.88 -21.94
C GLU A 290 -0.62 8.44 -22.31
N ILE A 291 -1.92 8.13 -22.45
CA ILE A 291 -2.40 6.80 -22.83
C ILE A 291 -3.13 6.92 -24.17
N ASN A 292 -2.62 6.23 -25.17
CA ASN A 292 -3.34 5.95 -26.40
C ASN A 292 -3.76 4.49 -26.39
N ARG A 293 -5.04 4.23 -26.63
CA ARG A 293 -5.60 2.87 -26.67
C ARG A 293 -6.36 2.64 -27.97
N ASN A 294 -6.25 1.44 -28.51
CA ASN A 294 -7.02 0.98 -29.64
C ASN A 294 -7.69 -0.35 -29.25
N TYR A 295 -9.02 -0.33 -29.13
CA TYR A 295 -9.80 -1.50 -28.77
C TYR A 295 -10.69 -1.96 -29.91
N ASN A 296 -10.55 -3.23 -30.28
CA ASN A 296 -11.41 -3.89 -31.26
C ASN A 296 -12.48 -4.71 -30.54
N ALA A 297 -13.72 -4.25 -30.56
CA ALA A 297 -14.82 -4.91 -29.86
C ALA A 297 -15.17 -6.31 -30.40
N THR A 298 -14.88 -6.59 -31.68
CA THR A 298 -15.16 -7.90 -32.29
C THR A 298 -14.16 -8.96 -31.83
N THR A 299 -12.87 -8.62 -31.84
CA THR A 299 -11.79 -9.54 -31.42
C THR A 299 -11.44 -9.40 -29.95
N ARG A 300 -11.98 -8.39 -29.28
CA ARG A 300 -11.65 -7.99 -27.89
C ARG A 300 -10.16 -7.67 -27.68
N GLN A 301 -9.43 -7.42 -28.77
CA GLN A 301 -8.02 -7.06 -28.74
C GLN A 301 -7.88 -5.58 -28.36
N LEU A 302 -7.02 -5.31 -27.41
CA LEU A 302 -6.66 -3.99 -26.92
C LEU A 302 -5.16 -3.76 -27.13
N ASP A 303 -4.78 -2.70 -27.84
CA ASP A 303 -3.42 -2.19 -27.89
C ASP A 303 -3.35 -0.91 -27.07
N VAL A 304 -2.39 -0.83 -26.15
CA VAL A 304 -2.16 0.33 -25.28
C VAL A 304 -0.75 0.84 -25.51
N THR A 305 -0.65 2.10 -25.91
CA THR A 305 0.63 2.82 -25.95
C THR A 305 0.65 3.85 -24.83
N VAL A 306 1.62 3.76 -23.95
CA VAL A 306 1.90 4.79 -22.94
C VAL A 306 3.14 5.56 -23.37
N SER A 307 3.02 6.86 -23.41
CA SER A 307 4.10 7.80 -23.77
C SER A 307 4.13 8.98 -22.81
N GLY A 308 5.21 9.73 -22.87
CA GLY A 308 5.35 10.95 -22.09
C GLY A 308 6.71 11.60 -22.24
N GLU A 309 6.84 12.76 -21.62
CA GLU A 309 8.05 13.56 -21.60
C GLU A 309 8.54 13.80 -20.16
N CYS A 310 9.84 14.06 -20.00
CA CYS A 310 10.47 14.47 -18.77
C CYS A 310 10.95 15.91 -18.89
N THR A 311 10.82 16.71 -17.84
CA THR A 311 11.23 18.12 -17.82
C THR A 311 12.75 18.31 -17.83
N TYR A 312 13.53 17.29 -17.56
CA TYR A 312 15.00 17.32 -17.47
C TYR A 312 15.63 16.12 -18.18
N ASP A 313 16.91 16.24 -18.50
CA ASP A 313 17.70 15.14 -19.05
C ASP A 313 18.10 14.18 -17.92
N SER A 314 17.55 12.97 -17.94
CA SER A 314 17.90 11.90 -17.02
C SER A 314 18.55 10.75 -17.76
N GLN A 315 19.62 10.21 -17.18
CA GLN A 315 20.25 8.96 -17.63
C GLN A 315 19.70 7.75 -16.84
N SER A 316 18.81 7.99 -15.91
CA SER A 316 18.20 6.95 -15.10
C SER A 316 17.08 6.24 -15.87
N LYS A 317 16.86 4.98 -15.50
CA LYS A 317 15.69 4.23 -15.96
C LYS A 317 14.53 4.49 -15.02
N PHE A 318 13.33 4.49 -15.59
CA PHE A 318 12.09 4.58 -14.85
C PHE A 318 11.27 3.32 -15.06
N LEU A 319 10.22 3.15 -14.28
CA LEU A 319 9.25 2.07 -14.45
C LEU A 319 7.91 2.68 -14.85
N VAL A 320 7.27 2.07 -15.83
CA VAL A 320 5.88 2.35 -16.19
C VAL A 320 5.03 1.14 -15.86
N SER A 321 3.97 1.36 -15.08
CA SER A 321 2.96 0.35 -14.80
C SER A 321 1.70 0.65 -15.58
N VAL A 322 1.11 -0.38 -16.17
CA VAL A 322 -0.15 -0.30 -16.92
C VAL A 322 -1.07 -1.40 -16.42
N LEU A 323 -2.29 -1.01 -16.06
CA LEU A 323 -3.29 -1.93 -15.55
C LEU A 323 -4.68 -1.65 -16.13
N ILE A 324 -5.55 -2.63 -16.05
CA ILE A 324 -6.97 -2.49 -16.37
C ILE A 324 -7.76 -2.62 -15.09
N LYS A 325 -8.59 -1.63 -14.80
CA LYS A 325 -9.60 -1.69 -13.74
C LYS A 325 -10.99 -1.81 -14.34
N GLU A 326 -11.89 -2.50 -13.63
CA GLU A 326 -13.30 -2.64 -13.99
C GLU A 326 -14.18 -2.12 -12.86
N ASN A 327 -15.24 -1.44 -13.24
CA ASN A 327 -16.25 -0.91 -12.35
C ASN A 327 -17.54 -1.74 -12.44
N ARG A 328 -18.47 -1.55 -11.48
CA ARG A 328 -19.78 -2.18 -11.44
C ARG A 328 -19.76 -3.70 -11.38
N LEU A 329 -18.83 -4.26 -10.65
CA LEU A 329 -18.75 -5.68 -10.40
C LEU A 329 -19.68 -6.03 -9.24
N VAL A 330 -20.69 -6.85 -9.49
CA VAL A 330 -21.62 -7.30 -8.45
C VAL A 330 -21.09 -8.57 -7.80
N GLY A 331 -20.81 -8.50 -6.52
CA GLY A 331 -20.29 -9.60 -5.70
C GLY A 331 -20.83 -9.56 -4.28
N LYS A 332 -20.25 -10.37 -3.40
CA LYS A 332 -20.54 -10.31 -1.97
C LYS A 332 -19.62 -9.31 -1.28
N GLN A 333 -20.03 -8.79 -0.12
CA GLN A 333 -19.20 -7.95 0.73
C GLN A 333 -19.61 -8.10 2.18
N ALA A 334 -18.67 -8.44 3.05
CA ALA A 334 -18.88 -8.34 4.49
C ALA A 334 -18.96 -6.86 4.89
N ASP A 335 -19.87 -6.54 5.78
CA ASP A 335 -20.07 -5.19 6.26
C ASP A 335 -20.43 -5.21 7.75
N TYR A 336 -19.50 -4.80 8.59
CA TYR A 336 -19.72 -4.70 10.04
C TYR A 336 -20.40 -3.38 10.44
N TYR A 337 -20.54 -2.51 9.50
CA TYR A 337 -21.04 -1.17 9.74
C TYR A 337 -22.57 -1.08 9.55
N TYR A 338 -23.15 -1.79 8.57
CA TYR A 338 -24.57 -1.69 8.22
C TYR A 338 -25.43 -2.79 8.77
N SER A 339 -24.86 -3.81 9.36
CA SER A 339 -25.66 -4.86 9.93
C SER A 339 -25.54 -4.91 11.45
N TRP A 340 -26.65 -4.93 12.07
CA TRP A 340 -26.86 -5.25 13.48
C TRP A 340 -26.34 -6.64 13.86
N LYS A 341 -26.01 -7.43 12.87
CA LYS A 341 -25.34 -8.71 12.90
C LYS A 341 -24.39 -8.72 11.72
N THR A 342 -23.19 -9.25 11.87
CA THR A 342 -22.25 -9.52 10.79
C THR A 342 -22.98 -9.91 9.50
N ALA A 343 -23.34 -8.95 8.65
CA ALA A 343 -24.02 -9.21 7.40
C ALA A 343 -23.01 -9.26 6.28
N THR A 344 -23.21 -10.20 5.40
CA THR A 344 -22.57 -10.24 4.11
C THR A 344 -23.61 -9.81 3.08
N TRP A 345 -23.33 -8.72 2.39
CA TRP A 345 -24.11 -8.32 1.23
C TRP A 345 -23.82 -9.32 0.12
N LYS A 346 -24.86 -9.84 -0.53
CA LYS A 346 -24.71 -10.78 -1.65
C LYS A 346 -24.61 -10.06 -3.00
N GLU A 347 -25.08 -8.83 -3.05
CA GLU A 347 -25.17 -8.02 -4.27
C GLU A 347 -24.52 -6.64 -4.05
N TYR A 348 -23.29 -6.64 -3.54
CA TYR A 348 -22.48 -5.44 -3.38
C TYR A 348 -21.83 -5.04 -4.70
N MET A 349 -21.82 -3.76 -5.01
CA MET A 349 -21.17 -3.25 -6.22
C MET A 349 -19.74 -2.82 -5.94
N HIS A 350 -18.80 -3.65 -6.34
CA HIS A 350 -17.38 -3.32 -6.30
C HIS A 350 -17.02 -2.41 -7.47
N THR A 351 -16.17 -1.42 -7.19
CA THR A 351 -15.73 -0.43 -8.18
C THR A 351 -14.23 -0.31 -8.19
N ARG A 352 -13.68 0.12 -9.32
CA ARG A 352 -12.26 0.40 -9.51
C ARG A 352 -11.34 -0.81 -9.28
N VAL A 353 -11.92 -2.01 -9.37
CA VAL A 353 -11.22 -3.26 -9.10
C VAL A 353 -10.17 -3.51 -10.18
N ILE A 354 -8.93 -3.69 -9.79
CA ILE A 354 -7.86 -4.09 -10.72
C ILE A 354 -8.14 -5.52 -11.16
N ARG A 355 -8.26 -5.69 -12.48
CA ARG A 355 -8.56 -6.98 -13.10
C ARG A 355 -7.32 -7.68 -13.62
N ASP A 356 -6.37 -6.91 -14.12
CA ASP A 356 -5.08 -7.43 -14.60
C ASP A 356 -4.07 -6.29 -14.81
N MET A 357 -2.82 -6.65 -14.95
CA MET A 357 -1.75 -5.72 -15.32
C MET A 357 -1.12 -6.15 -16.64
N LEU A 358 -0.89 -5.17 -17.53
CA LEU A 358 -0.20 -5.40 -18.80
C LEU A 358 1.32 -5.42 -18.62
N THR A 359 1.79 -4.98 -17.47
CA THR A 359 3.20 -4.91 -17.09
C THR A 359 3.49 -5.84 -15.92
N LEU A 360 4.75 -5.99 -15.57
CA LEU A 360 5.13 -6.57 -14.28
C LEU A 360 4.50 -5.78 -13.12
N PRO A 361 4.29 -6.40 -11.95
CA PRO A 361 3.59 -5.76 -10.83
C PRO A 361 4.16 -4.40 -10.39
N LEU A 362 5.47 -4.23 -10.46
CA LEU A 362 6.14 -2.96 -10.13
C LEU A 362 6.47 -2.11 -11.36
N GLY A 363 6.02 -2.53 -12.53
CA GLY A 363 6.20 -1.83 -13.80
C GLY A 363 7.29 -2.41 -14.69
N ASP A 364 7.21 -2.07 -15.94
CA ASP A 364 8.22 -2.36 -16.96
C ASP A 364 9.20 -1.21 -17.07
N THR A 365 10.47 -1.54 -17.28
CA THR A 365 11.52 -0.53 -17.47
C THR A 365 11.31 0.26 -18.75
N ILE A 366 11.47 1.58 -18.62
CA ILE A 366 11.55 2.54 -19.72
C ILE A 366 12.84 3.37 -19.61
N GLU A 367 13.35 3.80 -20.76
CA GLU A 367 14.49 4.70 -20.88
C GLU A 367 14.02 5.98 -21.58
N LEU A 368 14.60 7.11 -21.22
CA LEU A 368 14.32 8.38 -21.87
C LEU A 368 15.23 8.55 -23.10
N ILE A 369 14.63 8.85 -24.24
CA ILE A 369 15.34 9.22 -25.45
C ILE A 369 14.94 10.65 -25.77
N ASN A 370 15.87 11.58 -25.72
CA ASN A 370 15.61 13.03 -25.87
C ASN A 370 14.49 13.48 -24.90
N ARG A 371 14.54 13.04 -23.65
CA ARG A 371 13.58 13.33 -22.58
C ARG A 371 12.17 12.73 -22.78
N ALA A 372 11.97 11.90 -23.78
CA ALA A 372 10.67 11.26 -24.07
C ALA A 372 10.76 9.74 -23.92
N TYR A 373 9.62 9.12 -23.66
CA TYR A 373 9.45 7.67 -23.65
C TYR A 373 8.17 7.26 -24.35
N SER A 374 8.16 6.02 -24.87
CA SER A 374 6.96 5.41 -25.44
C SER A 374 7.12 3.89 -25.39
N LYS A 375 6.06 3.18 -24.98
CA LYS A 375 6.03 1.73 -24.97
C LYS A 375 4.61 1.22 -25.20
N THR A 376 4.48 0.10 -25.92
CA THR A 376 3.17 -0.47 -26.31
C THR A 376 3.04 -1.89 -25.77
N TRP A 377 1.83 -2.21 -25.34
CA TRP A 377 1.40 -3.55 -24.92
C TRP A 377 0.13 -3.93 -25.67
N SER A 378 -0.02 -5.22 -25.95
CA SER A 378 -1.25 -5.80 -26.51
C SER A 378 -1.87 -6.76 -25.49
N TYR A 379 -3.19 -6.72 -25.35
CA TYR A 379 -3.93 -7.52 -24.39
C TYR A 379 -5.28 -7.94 -24.98
N THR A 380 -5.73 -9.14 -24.66
CA THR A 380 -7.07 -9.60 -25.04
C THR A 380 -8.01 -9.51 -23.85
N ILE A 381 -9.02 -8.66 -23.94
CA ILE A 381 -10.01 -8.47 -22.86
C ILE A 381 -10.83 -9.76 -22.69
N PRO A 382 -10.83 -10.41 -21.52
CA PRO A 382 -11.60 -11.60 -21.26
C PRO A 382 -13.10 -11.41 -21.51
N GLU A 383 -13.78 -12.42 -22.06
CA GLU A 383 -15.20 -12.34 -22.41
C GLU A 383 -16.11 -11.98 -21.22
N LYS A 384 -15.74 -12.42 -20.02
CA LYS A 384 -16.49 -12.17 -18.79
C LYS A 384 -16.40 -10.71 -18.30
N TRP A 385 -15.51 -9.87 -18.84
CA TRP A 385 -15.40 -8.47 -18.46
C TRP A 385 -16.32 -7.61 -19.34
N ILE A 386 -16.90 -6.60 -18.74
CA ILE A 386 -17.71 -5.61 -19.46
C ILE A 386 -16.78 -4.47 -19.87
N ALA A 387 -16.36 -4.48 -21.15
CA ALA A 387 -15.36 -3.55 -21.65
C ALA A 387 -15.74 -2.07 -21.44
N GLU A 388 -17.03 -1.77 -21.53
CA GLU A 388 -17.62 -0.42 -21.31
C GLU A 388 -17.47 0.06 -19.87
N ASN A 389 -17.26 -0.86 -18.93
CA ASN A 389 -17.02 -0.58 -17.51
C ASN A 389 -15.51 -0.56 -17.16
N CYS A 390 -14.65 -0.74 -18.15
CA CYS A 390 -13.21 -0.81 -17.93
C CYS A 390 -12.51 0.52 -18.24
N CYS A 391 -11.45 0.78 -17.46
CA CYS A 391 -10.50 1.86 -17.71
C CYS A 391 -9.08 1.29 -17.76
N VAL A 392 -8.24 1.89 -18.59
CA VAL A 392 -6.79 1.68 -18.57
C VAL A 392 -6.16 2.77 -17.70
N VAL A 393 -5.32 2.36 -16.76
CA VAL A 393 -4.56 3.26 -15.88
C VAL A 393 -3.08 3.03 -16.12
N ALA A 394 -2.32 4.11 -16.24
CA ALA A 394 -0.86 4.06 -16.31
C ALA A 394 -0.23 5.04 -15.32
N TYR A 395 0.91 4.66 -14.77
CA TYR A 395 1.68 5.54 -13.90
C TYR A 395 3.18 5.26 -14.00
N VAL A 396 3.98 6.30 -13.71
CA VAL A 396 5.45 6.24 -13.78
C VAL A 396 6.06 6.39 -12.39
N THR A 397 7.04 5.54 -12.09
CA THR A 397 7.83 5.59 -10.86
C THR A 397 9.33 5.57 -11.16
N PRO A 398 10.19 6.03 -10.23
CA PRO A 398 11.62 5.77 -10.30
C PRO A 398 11.91 4.26 -10.27
N LEU A 399 13.10 3.86 -10.70
CA LEU A 399 13.51 2.45 -10.78
C LEU A 399 13.46 1.71 -9.43
N VAL A 400 13.68 2.39 -8.33
CA VAL A 400 13.61 1.82 -6.98
C VAL A 400 12.36 2.36 -6.30
N GLY A 401 11.34 1.51 -6.27
CA GLY A 401 10.00 1.59 -5.70
C GLY A 401 9.69 2.77 -4.79
N GLN A 402 9.41 3.92 -5.35
CA GLN A 402 9.17 5.13 -4.60
C GLN A 402 8.10 6.00 -5.27
N PRO A 403 7.84 7.23 -4.78
CA PRO A 403 6.57 7.89 -5.07
C PRO A 403 6.24 7.90 -6.56
N ILE A 404 4.97 7.72 -6.86
CA ILE A 404 4.47 7.81 -8.23
C ILE A 404 4.70 9.25 -8.71
N ILE A 405 5.43 9.41 -9.82
CA ILE A 405 5.78 10.71 -10.37
C ILE A 405 4.55 11.36 -10.97
N ASN A 406 3.79 10.61 -11.77
CA ASN A 406 2.52 11.03 -12.35
C ASN A 406 1.71 9.80 -12.79
N ALA A 407 0.41 9.98 -12.99
CA ALA A 407 -0.50 8.96 -13.44
C ALA A 407 -1.49 9.50 -14.47
N GLU A 408 -2.09 8.61 -15.28
CA GLU A 408 -3.16 8.91 -16.22
C GLU A 408 -4.13 7.74 -16.29
N GLN A 409 -5.38 8.05 -16.68
CA GLN A 409 -6.37 7.04 -16.99
C GLN A 409 -7.21 7.42 -18.20
N VAL A 410 -7.63 6.42 -18.95
CA VAL A 410 -8.59 6.57 -20.04
C VAL A 410 -9.63 5.44 -19.98
N VAL A 411 -10.85 5.72 -20.43
CA VAL A 411 -11.85 4.66 -20.61
C VAL A 411 -11.39 3.67 -21.68
N LEU A 412 -11.67 2.39 -21.49
CA LEU A 412 -11.26 1.36 -22.45
C LEU A 412 -12.03 1.50 -23.77
N VAL A 413 -13.35 1.68 -23.70
CA VAL A 413 -14.22 1.88 -24.86
C VAL A 413 -14.53 3.38 -25.02
N GLU A 414 -14.23 3.92 -26.18
CA GLU A 414 -14.47 5.34 -26.48
C GLU A 414 -15.96 5.70 -26.42
N GLY A 415 -16.26 6.88 -25.87
CA GLY A 415 -17.64 7.36 -25.72
C GLY A 415 -18.39 6.76 -24.53
N THR A 416 -17.74 5.93 -23.70
CA THR A 416 -18.28 5.45 -22.43
C THR A 416 -17.70 6.24 -21.27
N THR A 417 -18.21 6.00 -20.07
CA THR A 417 -17.70 6.58 -18.82
C THR A 417 -16.77 5.62 -18.07
N GLY A 418 -16.55 4.41 -18.60
CA GLY A 418 -15.82 3.37 -17.90
C GLY A 418 -16.53 2.89 -16.63
N GLY A 419 -17.82 3.17 -16.48
CA GLY A 419 -18.62 2.88 -15.30
C GLY A 419 -18.32 3.75 -14.08
N GLU A 420 -17.56 4.86 -14.23
CA GLU A 420 -17.16 5.74 -13.11
C GLU A 420 -18.19 6.80 -12.74
N GLU A 421 -19.12 7.12 -13.62
CA GLU A 421 -20.20 8.08 -13.37
C GLU A 421 -21.09 7.70 -12.17
N TYR A 422 -21.16 6.40 -11.90
CA TYR A 422 -21.78 5.89 -10.71
C TYR A 422 -20.71 5.66 -9.65
N LEU A 423 -20.39 6.71 -8.90
CA LEU A 423 -19.66 6.59 -7.67
C LEU A 423 -20.62 6.03 -6.61
N PRO A 424 -20.76 4.72 -6.50
CA PRO A 424 -21.60 4.25 -5.44
C PRO A 424 -20.82 4.54 -4.16
N TYR A 425 -21.47 5.15 -3.30
CA TYR A 425 -21.26 4.87 -1.92
C TYR A 425 -21.69 3.40 -1.66
N GLY A 426 -21.55 2.58 -2.63
CA GLY A 426 -21.53 1.16 -2.91
C GLY A 426 -22.44 0.22 -2.16
N ILE A 427 -22.71 0.51 -0.94
CA ILE A 427 -22.99 -0.47 0.08
C ILE A 427 -24.43 -0.93 0.11
N THR A 428 -25.34 -0.14 -0.42
CA THR A 428 -26.76 -0.36 -0.22
C THR A 428 -27.55 -0.47 -1.50
N GLU A 429 -26.85 -0.42 -2.62
CA GLU A 429 -27.47 -0.29 -3.93
C GLU A 429 -27.16 -1.45 -4.88
N GLY A 430 -27.00 -2.69 -4.40
CA GLY A 430 -26.78 -3.89 -5.20
C GLY A 430 -27.61 -3.95 -6.50
N LYS A 431 -28.09 -5.06 -6.93
CA LYS A 431 -29.12 -5.10 -7.97
C LYS A 431 -30.29 -4.24 -7.53
N GLY A 432 -30.82 -3.42 -8.33
CA GLY A 432 -31.94 -2.58 -7.98
C GLY A 432 -33.14 -3.35 -7.42
N PRO A 433 -34.10 -2.63 -6.84
CA PRO A 433 -35.32 -3.23 -6.34
C PRO A 433 -36.11 -3.90 -7.47
N ASN A 434 -37.04 -4.79 -7.13
CA ASN A 434 -37.99 -5.37 -8.09
C ASN A 434 -38.63 -4.28 -8.95
N LYS A 435 -38.76 -4.53 -10.24
CA LYS A 435 -39.08 -3.54 -11.30
C LYS A 435 -40.35 -2.74 -11.10
N GLU A 436 -41.32 -3.26 -10.38
CA GLU A 436 -42.57 -2.57 -10.07
C GLU A 436 -42.92 -2.69 -8.60
N ILE A 437 -43.00 -1.55 -7.93
CA ILE A 437 -43.41 -1.46 -6.54
C ILE A 437 -44.74 -0.71 -6.48
N THR A 438 -45.78 -1.37 -5.96
CA THR A 438 -47.05 -0.72 -5.70
C THR A 438 -47.14 -0.36 -4.22
N PHE A 439 -47.28 0.91 -3.93
CA PHE A 439 -47.52 1.44 -2.61
C PHE A 439 -49.03 1.41 -2.29
N LYS A 440 -49.39 1.19 -1.05
CA LYS A 440 -50.78 1.14 -0.55
C LYS A 440 -51.08 2.27 0.43
N GLU A 441 -50.07 2.84 1.04
CA GLU A 441 -50.23 3.90 2.00
C GLU A 441 -49.29 5.05 1.66
N VAL A 442 -49.79 6.28 1.74
CA VAL A 442 -49.01 7.51 1.59
C VAL A 442 -49.30 8.38 2.79
N LYS A 443 -48.26 8.88 3.43
CA LYS A 443 -48.31 9.87 4.49
C LYS A 443 -47.50 11.08 4.08
N VAL A 444 -48.05 12.27 4.29
CA VAL A 444 -47.35 13.52 3.99
C VAL A 444 -47.18 14.29 5.28
N SER A 445 -46.00 14.78 5.55
CA SER A 445 -45.68 15.62 6.70
C SER A 445 -44.80 16.81 6.28
N ARG A 446 -44.97 17.92 6.99
CA ARG A 446 -44.15 19.13 6.81
C ARG A 446 -42.94 19.13 7.72
N ILE A 447 -41.78 19.45 7.19
CA ILE A 447 -40.56 19.73 7.97
C ILE A 447 -40.30 21.23 7.86
N GLU A 448 -40.80 21.98 8.83
CA GLU A 448 -40.79 23.46 8.85
C GLU A 448 -39.37 24.04 8.76
N GLU A 449 -38.46 23.48 9.56
CA GLU A 449 -37.09 23.99 9.67
C GLU A 449 -36.28 23.88 8.36
N GLU A 450 -36.67 22.96 7.47
CA GLU A 450 -35.93 22.69 6.23
C GLU A 450 -36.73 23.07 4.98
N ASN A 451 -37.93 23.61 5.16
CA ASN A 451 -38.86 23.93 4.06
C ASN A 451 -39.15 22.75 3.10
N LEU A 452 -39.36 21.56 3.69
CA LEU A 452 -39.56 20.32 2.96
C LEU A 452 -40.94 19.69 3.25
N LEU A 453 -41.53 19.07 2.25
CA LEU A 453 -42.56 18.04 2.47
C LEU A 453 -41.89 16.68 2.45
N GLU A 454 -42.16 15.89 3.49
CA GLU A 454 -41.84 14.46 3.52
C GLU A 454 -43.03 13.69 3.01
N VAL A 455 -42.82 12.88 1.98
CA VAL A 455 -43.81 11.93 1.43
C VAL A 455 -43.33 10.52 1.73
N LEU A 456 -43.99 9.85 2.66
CA LEU A 456 -43.70 8.49 3.03
C LEU A 456 -44.67 7.53 2.32
N LEU A 457 -44.13 6.62 1.52
CA LEU A 457 -44.88 5.61 0.77
C LEU A 457 -44.59 4.22 1.33
N VAL A 458 -45.60 3.43 1.60
CA VAL A 458 -45.45 2.09 2.19
C VAL A 458 -46.20 1.05 1.35
N SER A 459 -45.56 -0.04 0.98
CA SER A 459 -46.20 -1.18 0.36
C SER A 459 -46.83 -2.09 1.42
N ASN A 460 -48.05 -2.54 1.18
CA ASN A 460 -48.70 -3.54 2.06
C ASN A 460 -48.37 -4.98 1.64
N SER A 461 -47.80 -5.18 0.48
CA SER A 461 -47.39 -6.51 0.03
C SER A 461 -46.03 -6.85 0.60
N LYS A 462 -45.95 -8.04 1.19
CA LYS A 462 -44.65 -8.61 1.52
C LYS A 462 -43.91 -8.92 0.22
N ILE A 463 -42.72 -8.38 0.13
CA ILE A 463 -41.81 -8.64 -0.97
C ILE A 463 -40.81 -9.69 -0.46
N SER A 464 -40.77 -10.83 -1.11
CA SER A 464 -39.80 -11.86 -0.76
C SER A 464 -38.41 -11.39 -1.25
N THR A 465 -37.48 -11.19 -0.32
CA THR A 465 -36.12 -10.81 -0.58
C THR A 465 -35.19 -11.91 -0.08
N GLU A 466 -33.94 -11.86 -0.46
CA GLU A 466 -32.92 -12.78 0.07
C GLU A 466 -32.69 -12.63 1.58
N TYR A 467 -33.17 -11.54 2.19
CA TYR A 467 -33.09 -11.26 3.63
C TYR A 467 -34.37 -11.61 4.37
N GLY A 468 -35.33 -12.24 3.69
CA GLY A 468 -36.65 -12.56 4.20
C GLY A 468 -37.75 -11.68 3.61
N ASP A 469 -38.96 -11.81 4.16
CA ASP A 469 -40.09 -11.00 3.75
C ASP A 469 -39.91 -9.55 4.21
N ALA A 470 -40.03 -8.60 3.30
CA ALA A 470 -39.86 -7.18 3.56
C ALA A 470 -41.00 -6.33 3.01
N GLN A 471 -41.17 -5.12 3.52
CA GLN A 471 -42.00 -4.08 2.93
C GLN A 471 -41.12 -3.04 2.23
N ALA A 472 -41.57 -2.53 1.08
CA ALA A 472 -40.96 -1.40 0.44
C ALA A 472 -41.43 -0.10 1.11
N ILE A 473 -40.53 0.77 1.46
CA ILE A 473 -40.79 2.09 2.01
C ILE A 473 -40.03 3.12 1.14
N GLY A 474 -40.77 4.07 0.55
CA GLY A 474 -40.21 5.23 -0.14
C GLY A 474 -40.28 6.45 0.78
N ALA A 475 -39.18 7.11 1.00
CA ALA A 475 -39.12 8.41 1.66
C ALA A 475 -38.68 9.46 0.63
N VAL A 476 -39.53 10.44 0.38
CA VAL A 476 -39.35 11.46 -0.64
C VAL A 476 -39.45 12.82 0.01
N TYR A 477 -38.44 13.65 -0.17
CA TYR A 477 -38.38 15.00 0.36
C TYR A 477 -38.49 16.00 -0.77
N ILE A 478 -39.50 16.89 -0.68
CA ILE A 478 -39.79 17.85 -1.74
C ILE A 478 -39.55 19.27 -1.20
N HIS A 479 -38.71 20.03 -1.87
CA HIS A 479 -38.51 21.45 -1.59
C HIS A 479 -39.71 22.27 -2.04
N THR A 480 -40.53 22.74 -1.13
CA THR A 480 -41.73 23.50 -1.45
C THR A 480 -42.25 24.29 -0.28
N ASP A 481 -42.90 25.43 -0.55
CA ASP A 481 -43.63 26.24 0.43
C ASP A 481 -45.07 25.74 0.62
N ALA A 482 -45.51 24.76 -0.17
CA ALA A 482 -46.87 24.21 -0.08
C ALA A 482 -47.08 23.47 1.24
N GLU A 483 -48.25 23.64 1.83
CA GLU A 483 -48.65 22.94 3.05
C GLU A 483 -49.06 21.49 2.80
N THR A 484 -49.34 21.11 1.53
CA THR A 484 -49.80 19.78 1.13
C THR A 484 -49.17 19.38 -0.19
N LEU A 485 -49.15 18.06 -0.45
CA LEU A 485 -48.77 17.53 -1.75
C LEU A 485 -49.85 17.89 -2.78
N THR A 486 -49.47 18.57 -3.86
CA THR A 486 -50.39 19.00 -4.93
C THR A 486 -50.15 18.22 -6.22
N ALA A 487 -51.14 18.21 -7.13
CA ALA A 487 -50.95 17.67 -8.47
C ALA A 487 -49.83 18.41 -9.20
N GLY A 488 -48.92 17.66 -9.82
CA GLY A 488 -47.76 18.21 -10.52
C GLY A 488 -46.67 17.18 -10.75
N THR A 489 -45.61 17.63 -11.41
CA THR A 489 -44.38 16.85 -11.66
C THR A 489 -43.26 17.38 -10.80
N TYR A 490 -42.61 16.51 -10.06
CA TYR A 490 -41.54 16.81 -9.11
C TYR A 490 -40.26 16.11 -9.57
N PRO A 491 -39.36 16.80 -10.28
CA PRO A 491 -38.10 16.22 -10.73
C PRO A 491 -37.13 16.02 -9.55
N ILE A 492 -36.31 14.97 -9.61
CA ILE A 492 -35.23 14.74 -8.65
C ILE A 492 -34.04 15.62 -9.01
N LYS A 493 -33.57 16.46 -8.07
CA LYS A 493 -32.44 17.36 -8.25
C LYS A 493 -31.57 17.42 -7.00
N ALA A 494 -30.29 17.62 -7.20
CA ALA A 494 -29.32 17.80 -6.11
C ALA A 494 -29.27 19.25 -5.57
N ASP A 495 -29.77 20.24 -6.35
CA ASP A 495 -29.63 21.67 -6.06
C ASP A 495 -30.67 22.24 -5.07
N GLY A 496 -31.62 21.44 -4.63
CA GLY A 496 -32.66 21.88 -3.69
C GLY A 496 -33.62 22.93 -4.26
N SER A 497 -33.80 23.02 -5.57
CA SER A 497 -34.68 23.99 -6.20
C SER A 497 -36.14 23.75 -5.82
N ALA A 498 -36.93 24.84 -5.67
CA ALA A 498 -38.34 24.74 -5.31
C ALA A 498 -39.13 23.90 -6.32
N GLY A 499 -40.03 23.04 -5.82
CA GLY A 499 -40.80 22.08 -6.62
C GLY A 499 -39.99 20.86 -7.08
N SER A 500 -38.78 20.65 -6.56
CA SER A 500 -38.00 19.45 -6.83
C SER A 500 -37.94 18.50 -5.64
N ILE A 501 -37.72 17.23 -5.93
CA ILE A 501 -37.38 16.20 -4.97
C ILE A 501 -35.88 16.29 -4.67
N GLN A 502 -35.54 16.31 -3.39
CA GLN A 502 -34.14 16.27 -2.98
C GLN A 502 -33.55 14.90 -3.31
N ALA A 503 -32.49 14.89 -4.13
CA ALA A 503 -31.75 13.67 -4.43
C ALA A 503 -31.21 13.03 -3.14
N GLY A 504 -31.12 11.72 -3.11
CA GLY A 504 -30.57 11.03 -1.97
C GLY A 504 -29.08 11.31 -1.81
N TYR A 505 -28.63 11.63 -0.60
CA TYR A 505 -27.23 11.88 -0.29
C TYR A 505 -26.84 11.23 1.04
N ARG A 506 -25.58 11.22 1.34
CA ARG A 506 -25.06 10.74 2.62
C ARG A 506 -24.78 11.93 3.54
N ILE A 507 -25.09 11.81 4.82
CA ILE A 507 -24.97 12.91 5.80
C ILE A 507 -23.64 12.84 6.56
N ASP A 508 -23.16 11.65 6.90
CA ASP A 508 -21.95 11.48 7.71
C ASP A 508 -21.24 10.14 7.52
N GLU A 509 -20.06 10.01 8.10
CA GLU A 509 -19.28 8.78 8.17
C GLU A 509 -20.03 7.62 8.86
N LYS A 510 -21.01 7.95 9.70
CA LYS A 510 -21.73 7.04 10.58
C LYS A 510 -23.05 6.53 10.01
N LYS A 511 -23.33 6.70 8.68
CA LYS A 511 -24.43 6.01 7.99
C LYS A 511 -25.76 6.70 7.94
N SER A 512 -25.80 7.96 8.25
CA SER A 512 -27.01 8.72 8.02
C SER A 512 -27.11 9.05 6.54
N PHE A 513 -28.24 8.67 5.96
CA PHE A 513 -28.59 9.08 4.60
C PHE A 513 -29.57 10.22 4.70
N GLY A 514 -29.40 11.20 3.84
CA GLY A 514 -30.33 12.29 3.67
C GLY A 514 -30.96 12.26 2.29
N GLY A 515 -31.94 13.12 2.10
CA GLY A 515 -32.68 13.18 0.85
C GLY A 515 -33.55 11.96 0.59
N SER A 516 -33.95 11.78 -0.66
CA SER A 516 -34.97 10.81 -1.01
C SER A 516 -34.39 9.42 -1.28
N LEU A 517 -35.04 8.41 -0.74
CA LEU A 517 -34.58 7.03 -0.80
C LEU A 517 -35.75 6.04 -0.84
N LEU A 518 -35.46 4.86 -1.37
CA LEU A 518 -36.31 3.68 -1.29
C LEU A 518 -35.58 2.64 -0.43
N LEU A 519 -36.31 1.95 0.43
CA LEU A 519 -35.74 0.86 1.22
C LEU A 519 -36.67 -0.36 1.29
N TYR A 520 -36.10 -1.52 1.54
CA TYR A 520 -36.80 -2.71 1.96
C TYR A 520 -36.61 -2.91 3.46
N ALA A 521 -37.68 -2.83 4.21
CA ALA A 521 -37.67 -3.08 5.65
C ALA A 521 -38.17 -4.49 5.94
N VAL A 522 -37.39 -5.28 6.68
CA VAL A 522 -37.72 -6.67 7.03
C VAL A 522 -38.97 -6.69 7.92
N SER A 523 -39.98 -7.43 7.51
CA SER A 523 -41.31 -7.46 8.16
C SER A 523 -41.27 -7.90 9.61
N GLU A 524 -40.40 -8.82 9.98
CA GLU A 524 -40.23 -9.28 11.36
C GLU A 524 -39.70 -8.17 12.27
N ASN A 525 -38.78 -7.37 11.78
CA ASN A 525 -38.23 -6.25 12.54
C ASN A 525 -39.24 -5.11 12.70
N LEU A 526 -40.05 -4.84 11.66
CA LEU A 526 -41.12 -3.85 11.73
C LEU A 526 -42.19 -4.24 12.76
N ALA A 527 -42.52 -5.52 12.87
CA ALA A 527 -43.47 -6.03 13.86
C ALA A 527 -43.00 -5.78 15.31
N ASN A 528 -41.69 -5.70 15.52
CA ASN A 528 -41.04 -5.39 16.80
C ASN A 528 -40.74 -3.89 16.98
N GLY A 529 -41.25 -3.03 16.12
CA GLY A 529 -41.01 -1.58 16.16
C GLY A 529 -39.60 -1.13 15.76
N GLN A 530 -38.86 -2.01 15.13
CA GLN A 530 -37.50 -1.72 14.66
C GLN A 530 -37.49 -1.60 13.13
N LEU A 531 -37.08 -0.47 12.61
CA LEU A 531 -36.76 -0.33 11.19
C LEU A 531 -35.32 -0.80 10.95
N ALA A 532 -35.19 -2.10 10.59
CA ALA A 532 -33.92 -2.61 10.08
C ALA A 532 -34.04 -2.79 8.55
N PRO A 533 -33.50 -1.86 7.76
CA PRO A 533 -33.56 -1.99 6.31
C PRO A 533 -32.71 -3.16 5.87
N ALA A 534 -33.26 -4.02 5.01
CA ALA A 534 -32.49 -5.05 4.33
C ALA A 534 -31.70 -4.47 3.16
N HIS A 535 -32.27 -3.43 2.52
CA HIS A 535 -31.65 -2.70 1.41
C HIS A 535 -32.11 -1.25 1.38
N ILE A 536 -31.23 -0.34 0.94
CA ILE A 536 -31.53 1.07 0.74
C ILE A 536 -31.02 1.49 -0.64
N TRP A 537 -31.86 2.17 -1.41
CA TRP A 537 -31.49 2.78 -2.69
C TRP A 537 -31.73 4.27 -2.62
N ARG A 538 -30.73 5.07 -2.94
CA ARG A 538 -30.83 6.53 -3.02
C ARG A 538 -31.39 6.92 -4.38
N MET A 539 -32.37 7.83 -4.40
CA MET A 539 -32.93 8.36 -5.63
C MET A 539 -31.97 9.42 -6.21
N ASN A 540 -31.48 9.19 -7.41
CA ASN A 540 -30.47 10.06 -8.04
C ASN A 540 -31.05 10.95 -9.16
N GLU A 541 -31.80 10.35 -10.08
CA GLU A 541 -32.42 11.00 -11.23
C GLU A 541 -33.85 10.51 -11.42
N GLY A 542 -34.66 11.32 -12.08
CA GLY A 542 -36.04 10.95 -12.43
C GLY A 542 -37.06 11.93 -11.90
N GLU A 543 -38.30 11.48 -11.75
CA GLU A 543 -39.40 12.32 -11.32
C GLU A 543 -40.52 11.53 -10.60
N MET A 544 -41.27 12.26 -9.83
CA MET A 544 -42.57 11.84 -9.29
C MET A 544 -43.66 12.66 -9.95
N VAL A 545 -44.70 12.02 -10.40
CA VAL A 545 -45.91 12.68 -10.92
C VAL A 545 -47.09 12.40 -9.99
N VAL A 546 -47.76 13.44 -9.58
CA VAL A 546 -49.01 13.39 -8.81
C VAL A 546 -50.11 13.91 -9.70
N ASP A 547 -51.14 13.11 -9.97
CA ASP A 547 -52.30 13.54 -10.76
C ASP A 547 -53.36 14.24 -9.91
N GLU A 548 -54.39 14.80 -10.57
CA GLU A 548 -55.50 15.49 -9.89
C GLU A 548 -56.34 14.57 -8.98
N ALA A 549 -56.31 13.27 -9.20
CA ALA A 549 -56.97 12.28 -8.37
C ALA A 549 -56.14 11.85 -7.14
N GLY A 550 -54.90 12.33 -7.05
CA GLY A 550 -53.95 11.98 -5.99
C GLY A 550 -53.20 10.67 -6.22
N ASN A 551 -53.28 10.09 -7.42
CA ASN A 551 -52.44 8.96 -7.77
C ASN A 551 -51.00 9.44 -7.96
N ILE A 552 -50.02 8.62 -7.55
CA ILE A 552 -48.61 8.92 -7.63
C ILE A 552 -47.96 7.88 -8.52
N SER A 553 -47.15 8.34 -9.45
CA SER A 553 -46.22 7.52 -10.22
C SER A 553 -44.78 8.02 -10.04
N PHE A 554 -43.89 7.06 -9.86
CA PHE A 554 -42.47 7.31 -9.77
C PHE A 554 -41.73 6.63 -10.90
N ASN A 555 -40.83 7.37 -11.50
CA ASN A 555 -39.80 6.83 -12.40
C ASN A 555 -38.47 7.44 -12.00
N PHE A 556 -37.60 6.67 -11.40
CA PHE A 556 -36.30 7.17 -10.95
C PHE A 556 -35.19 6.17 -11.22
N LYS A 557 -33.96 6.67 -11.23
CA LYS A 557 -32.76 5.87 -11.22
C LYS A 557 -32.09 5.99 -9.86
N THR A 558 -31.56 4.89 -9.40
CA THR A 558 -30.68 4.83 -8.23
C THR A 558 -29.28 5.30 -8.60
N TYR A 559 -28.42 5.51 -7.63
CA TYR A 559 -27.00 5.86 -7.90
C TYR A 559 -26.24 4.78 -8.67
N ASN A 560 -26.63 3.51 -8.58
CA ASN A 560 -26.05 2.44 -9.39
C ASN A 560 -26.66 2.33 -10.81
N GLY A 561 -27.51 3.29 -11.20
CA GLY A 561 -28.12 3.37 -12.54
C GLY A 561 -29.30 2.45 -12.76
N THR A 562 -29.78 1.73 -11.74
CA THR A 562 -30.98 0.89 -11.86
C THR A 562 -32.22 1.76 -11.97
N SER A 563 -33.01 1.56 -13.03
CA SER A 563 -34.30 2.22 -13.19
C SER A 563 -35.37 1.50 -12.34
N VAL A 564 -36.11 2.29 -11.59
CA VAL A 564 -37.21 1.82 -10.72
C VAL A 564 -38.48 2.56 -11.10
N THR A 565 -39.55 1.80 -11.30
CA THR A 565 -40.91 2.34 -11.43
C THR A 565 -41.74 1.92 -10.22
N SER A 566 -42.50 2.85 -9.69
CA SER A 566 -43.42 2.55 -8.61
C SER A 566 -44.68 3.41 -8.70
N SER A 567 -45.76 2.96 -8.11
CA SER A 567 -47.04 3.65 -8.17
C SER A 567 -47.82 3.55 -6.87
N TYR A 568 -48.69 4.53 -6.66
CA TYR A 568 -49.73 4.54 -5.65
C TYR A 568 -51.06 4.92 -6.30
N GLN A 569 -52.13 4.21 -5.98
CA GLN A 569 -53.48 4.52 -6.43
C GLN A 569 -54.31 5.06 -5.26
N ALA A 570 -54.80 6.27 -5.40
CA ALA A 570 -55.68 6.88 -4.40
C ALA A 570 -57.00 6.14 -4.31
N THR A 571 -57.49 5.87 -3.10
CA THR A 571 -58.71 5.09 -2.88
C THR A 571 -59.98 5.91 -2.98
N SER A 572 -59.93 7.24 -2.99
CA SER A 572 -61.03 8.18 -3.27
C SER A 572 -60.46 9.58 -3.61
N ALA A 573 -61.12 10.28 -4.52
CA ALA A 573 -60.72 11.62 -5.00
C ALA A 573 -60.72 12.73 -3.91
N SER A 574 -61.12 12.44 -2.68
CA SER A 574 -61.17 13.38 -1.57
C SER A 574 -60.05 13.23 -0.54
N GLN A 575 -59.08 12.35 -0.77
CA GLN A 575 -58.01 12.08 0.17
C GLN A 575 -56.60 12.30 -0.45
N MET A 576 -56.32 13.54 -0.86
CA MET A 576 -54.93 13.97 -0.82
C MET A 576 -54.42 13.80 0.61
N PRO A 577 -53.27 13.16 0.85
CA PRO A 577 -52.78 12.92 2.20
C PRO A 577 -52.66 14.25 2.96
N GLN A 578 -53.45 14.40 4.03
CA GLN A 578 -53.36 15.60 4.86
C GLN A 578 -52.12 15.55 5.71
N VAL A 579 -51.44 16.70 5.84
CA VAL A 579 -50.29 16.89 6.71
C VAL A 579 -50.65 16.47 8.15
N ARG A 580 -50.01 15.47 8.68
CA ARG A 580 -50.00 15.13 10.10
C ARG A 580 -48.69 15.52 10.72
N LYS A 581 -48.69 15.85 12.03
CA LYS A 581 -47.41 16.12 12.75
C LYS A 581 -46.40 15.02 12.50
N PRO A 582 -45.11 15.38 12.32
CA PRO A 582 -44.08 14.45 11.84
C PRO A 582 -43.99 13.22 12.74
N ALA A 583 -44.33 12.06 12.20
CA ALA A 583 -43.85 10.79 12.74
C ALA A 583 -42.49 10.58 12.04
N ALA A 584 -41.49 11.12 12.64
CA ALA A 584 -40.17 11.31 12.05
C ALA A 584 -39.58 9.99 11.54
N LEU A 585 -39.51 9.83 10.20
CA LEU A 585 -38.52 8.93 9.61
C LEU A 585 -37.08 9.35 10.07
N LYS A 586 -36.87 10.65 10.37
CA LYS A 586 -35.66 11.17 11.05
C LYS A 586 -35.37 10.43 12.37
N GLN A 587 -36.40 9.96 13.11
CA GLN A 587 -36.22 9.08 14.28
C GLN A 587 -35.86 7.64 13.90
N TYR A 588 -36.22 7.19 12.72
CA TYR A 588 -35.97 5.83 12.26
C TYR A 588 -34.64 5.71 11.49
N ILE A 589 -34.15 6.80 10.87
CA ILE A 589 -32.88 6.80 10.12
C ILE A 589 -31.71 7.18 11.04
N ASP A 590 -31.95 7.77 12.19
CA ASP A 590 -30.91 8.02 13.21
C ASP A 590 -30.59 6.69 13.96
N LEU A 591 -29.97 5.80 13.23
CA LEU A 591 -29.61 4.44 13.64
C LEU A 591 -28.59 4.39 14.80
N ASN A 592 -28.13 5.55 15.30
CA ASN A 592 -27.16 5.66 16.37
C ASN A 592 -27.74 5.90 17.76
N LYS A 593 -29.06 6.11 17.92
CA LYS A 593 -29.64 6.46 19.24
C LYS A 593 -30.13 5.30 20.08
N THR A 594 -30.08 4.05 19.60
CA THR A 594 -30.65 2.92 20.33
C THR A 594 -29.66 1.86 20.75
N ASN A 595 -28.40 2.19 21.04
CA ASN A 595 -27.59 1.28 21.87
C ASN A 595 -26.48 2.05 22.59
N LYS A 596 -26.81 2.53 23.79
CA LYS A 596 -25.88 2.61 24.91
C LYS A 596 -26.18 1.47 25.85
#